data_6c2771d4bd3fc01de0f36650cab84f85
#
_entry.id   6c2771d4bd3fc01de0f36650cab84f85
#
_cell.length_a   1.000
_cell.length_b   1.000
_cell.length_c   1.000
_cell.angle_alpha   90.00
_cell.angle_beta   90.00
_cell.angle_gamma   90.00
#
_symmetry.space_group_name_H-M   'P 1'
#
loop_
_entity.id
_entity.type
_entity.pdbx_description
1 polymer ?
#
loop_
_entity_poly.entity_id
_entity_poly.type
_entity_poly.pdbx_seq_one_letter_code
_entity_poly.pdbx_strand_id
1 'polypeptide(L)'
;PVGFIEAKDLKLGIDHKKNKPQFDRYRNALSNLIITDYLNFEFYRDGELTTKISLGYILGNEIAPQEENFALFTNLIKDFSEEVSQNIKNSERLAEMMANKAKLISDIIYKTLNYQEEHELHSDLMSQKQAFHDMLIHDIDNHTFADLYAQTIAYGLFVARYHDPTLPTFSRLEAANLIPKSNPFLSKLFQHIAGFDLDENLKIFVDDLIEIFKASDVLSIMRNFGKSTRQEDPVIHFYETFLGK
;
A
#
# COMPACT_ATOMS: atom_id res chain seq x y z
N PRO A 1 10.32 1.11 2.39
CA PRO A 1 10.91 1.28 1.05
C PRO A 1 10.93 2.75 0.65
N VAL A 2 11.93 3.17 -0.13
CA VAL A 2 12.01 4.54 -0.64
C VAL A 2 11.11 4.75 -1.87
N GLY A 3 10.72 3.66 -2.55
CA GLY A 3 9.85 3.68 -3.71
C GLY A 3 9.66 2.30 -4.32
N PHE A 4 8.89 2.24 -5.39
CA PHE A 4 8.53 1.00 -6.09
C PHE A 4 8.88 1.11 -7.57
N ILE A 5 9.25 -0.01 -8.17
CA ILE A 5 9.52 -0.11 -9.60
C ILE A 5 8.66 -1.23 -10.19
N GLU A 6 7.80 -0.91 -11.13
CA GLU A 6 7.04 -1.87 -11.92
C GLU A 6 7.65 -2.02 -13.30
N ALA A 7 8.12 -3.22 -13.62
CA ALA A 7 8.72 -3.53 -14.91
C ALA A 7 7.77 -4.35 -15.79
N LYS A 8 7.75 -4.07 -17.08
CA LYS A 8 6.97 -4.79 -18.10
C LYS A 8 7.88 -5.34 -19.18
N ASP A 9 7.41 -6.38 -19.87
CA ASP A 9 8.09 -6.93 -21.03
C ASP A 9 8.16 -5.90 -22.15
N LEU A 10 9.35 -5.73 -22.73
CA LEU A 10 9.60 -4.86 -23.88
C LEU A 10 8.64 -5.06 -25.05
N LYS A 11 8.18 -6.32 -25.27
CA LYS A 11 7.26 -6.63 -26.38
C LYS A 11 5.89 -5.99 -26.22
N LEU A 12 5.45 -5.78 -24.98
CA LEU A 12 4.16 -5.17 -24.69
C LEU A 12 4.27 -3.65 -24.51
N GLY A 13 5.44 -3.18 -24.04
CA GLY A 13 5.67 -1.78 -23.73
C GLY A 13 4.82 -1.23 -22.58
N ILE A 14 5.15 -0.02 -22.15
CA ILE A 14 4.43 0.66 -21.07
C ILE A 14 3.01 1.03 -21.49
N ASP A 15 2.83 1.48 -22.72
CA ASP A 15 1.55 2.04 -23.22
C ASP A 15 0.48 0.98 -23.58
N HIS A 16 0.75 -0.30 -23.33
CA HIS A 16 -0.20 -1.35 -23.70
C HIS A 16 -1.49 -1.26 -22.88
N LYS A 17 -2.66 -1.22 -23.55
CA LYS A 17 -3.98 -1.01 -22.93
C LYS A 17 -4.30 -1.98 -21.77
N LYS A 18 -3.80 -3.21 -21.81
CA LYS A 18 -3.98 -4.21 -20.74
C LYS A 18 -3.30 -3.81 -19.43
N ASN A 19 -2.24 -2.99 -19.48
CA ASN A 19 -1.50 -2.56 -18.30
C ASN A 19 -2.18 -1.38 -17.59
N LYS A 20 -3.02 -0.62 -18.28
CA LYS A 20 -3.63 0.62 -17.77
C LYS A 20 -4.33 0.45 -16.41
N PRO A 21 -5.23 -0.54 -16.20
CA PRO A 21 -5.91 -0.67 -14.92
C PRO A 21 -4.96 -0.99 -13.75
N GLN A 22 -3.88 -1.74 -14.01
CA GLN A 22 -2.85 -2.02 -13.01
C GLN A 22 -2.02 -0.78 -12.70
N PHE A 23 -1.61 -0.02 -13.72
CA PHE A 23 -0.84 1.19 -13.56
C PHE A 23 -1.64 2.29 -12.86
N ASP A 24 -2.93 2.43 -13.15
CA ASP A 24 -3.82 3.38 -12.46
C ASP A 24 -3.89 3.05 -10.95
N ARG A 25 -4.03 1.78 -10.58
CA ARG A 25 -4.00 1.37 -9.16
C ARG A 25 -2.65 1.69 -8.50
N TYR A 26 -1.54 1.37 -9.16
CA TYR A 26 -0.21 1.61 -8.60
C TYR A 26 0.08 3.10 -8.45
N ARG A 27 -0.25 3.92 -9.46
CA ARG A 27 -0.11 5.37 -9.38
C ARG A 27 -0.90 5.99 -8.22
N ASN A 28 -2.12 5.50 -8.00
CA ASN A 28 -2.96 5.99 -6.90
C ASN A 28 -2.49 5.52 -5.51
N ALA A 29 -1.88 4.35 -5.43
CA ALA A 29 -1.50 3.74 -4.16
C ALA A 29 -0.03 4.00 -3.74
N LEU A 30 0.87 4.33 -4.68
CA LEU A 30 2.31 4.42 -4.44
C LEU A 30 2.77 5.87 -4.63
N SER A 31 3.34 6.47 -3.58
CA SER A 31 3.79 7.87 -3.61
C SER A 31 5.01 8.09 -4.48
N ASN A 32 5.89 7.09 -4.58
CA ASN A 32 7.12 7.15 -5.36
C ASN A 32 7.23 5.90 -6.22
N LEU A 33 6.98 6.03 -7.53
CA LEU A 33 6.84 4.91 -8.46
C LEU A 33 7.60 5.16 -9.76
N ILE A 34 8.32 4.14 -10.22
CA ILE A 34 8.83 4.06 -11.59
C ILE A 34 8.06 2.96 -12.33
N ILE A 35 7.57 3.27 -13.53
CA ILE A 35 7.06 2.27 -14.48
C ILE A 35 8.06 2.18 -15.64
N THR A 36 8.47 0.97 -16.00
CA THR A 36 9.49 0.78 -17.04
C THR A 36 9.24 -0.48 -17.87
N ASP A 37 9.73 -0.45 -19.11
CA ASP A 37 9.95 -1.62 -19.97
C ASP A 37 11.46 -1.86 -20.22
N TYR A 38 12.31 -1.34 -19.33
CA TYR A 38 13.78 -1.34 -19.36
C TYR A 38 14.43 -0.40 -20.40
N LEU A 39 13.70 0.08 -21.39
CA LEU A 39 14.17 1.11 -22.33
C LEU A 39 13.55 2.46 -22.01
N ASN A 40 12.26 2.47 -21.64
CA ASN A 40 11.52 3.66 -21.28
C ASN A 40 11.22 3.65 -19.80
N PHE A 41 11.33 4.80 -19.15
CA PHE A 41 11.10 4.99 -17.72
C PHE A 41 10.15 6.16 -17.52
N GLU A 42 9.08 5.92 -16.78
CA GLU A 42 8.13 6.92 -16.31
C GLU A 42 8.23 7.04 -14.80
N PHE A 43 8.56 8.24 -14.32
CA PHE A 43 8.67 8.56 -12.90
C PHE A 43 7.40 9.22 -12.44
N TYR A 44 6.81 8.70 -11.36
CA TYR A 44 5.57 9.21 -10.76
C TYR A 44 5.79 9.60 -9.31
N ARG A 45 5.18 10.72 -8.92
CA ARG A 45 5.08 11.19 -7.54
C ARG A 45 3.63 11.45 -7.19
N ASP A 46 3.15 10.85 -6.09
CA ASP A 46 1.76 11.01 -5.63
C ASP A 46 0.72 10.83 -6.74
N GLY A 47 0.96 9.88 -7.64
CA GLY A 47 0.11 9.60 -8.80
C GLY A 47 0.37 10.44 -10.05
N GLU A 48 1.09 11.54 -9.93
CA GLU A 48 1.38 12.45 -11.03
C GLU A 48 2.67 12.08 -11.76
N LEU A 49 2.63 12.11 -13.10
CA LEU A 49 3.80 11.89 -13.92
C LEU A 49 4.75 13.09 -13.81
N THR A 50 5.96 12.86 -13.27
CA THR A 50 6.97 13.93 -13.15
C THR A 50 7.93 13.98 -14.34
N THR A 51 8.35 12.82 -14.83
CA THR A 51 9.35 12.75 -15.90
C THR A 51 9.20 11.46 -16.68
N LYS A 52 9.46 11.54 -18.00
CA LYS A 52 9.68 10.39 -18.89
C LYS A 52 11.07 10.49 -19.49
N ILE A 53 11.76 9.35 -19.57
CA ILE A 53 13.07 9.24 -20.20
C ILE A 53 13.19 7.91 -20.93
N SER A 54 13.86 7.92 -22.10
CA SER A 54 14.20 6.71 -22.84
C SER A 54 15.71 6.51 -22.82
N LEU A 55 16.18 5.31 -22.56
CA LEU A 55 17.59 4.93 -22.59
C LEU A 55 18.01 4.27 -23.90
N GLY A 56 17.05 3.95 -24.74
CA GLY A 56 17.28 3.33 -26.04
C GLY A 56 15.98 2.97 -26.73
N TYR A 57 16.10 2.49 -27.94
CA TYR A 57 14.98 2.00 -28.75
C TYR A 57 15.37 0.76 -29.54
N ILE A 58 14.39 -0.01 -29.99
CA ILE A 58 14.60 -1.21 -30.79
C ILE A 58 14.78 -0.81 -32.25
N LEU A 59 15.92 -1.20 -32.84
CA LEU A 59 16.22 -1.02 -34.25
C LEU A 59 16.41 -2.42 -34.89
N GLY A 60 15.40 -2.94 -35.55
CA GLY A 60 15.42 -4.33 -36.03
C GLY A 60 15.43 -5.33 -34.87
N ASN A 61 16.52 -6.08 -34.70
CA ASN A 61 16.72 -7.03 -33.60
C ASN A 61 17.73 -6.54 -32.56
N GLU A 62 18.19 -5.30 -32.66
CA GLU A 62 19.20 -4.72 -31.78
C GLU A 62 18.61 -3.55 -30.97
N ILE A 63 19.26 -3.25 -29.85
CA ILE A 63 18.94 -2.08 -29.05
C ILE A 63 19.93 -0.97 -29.43
N ALA A 64 19.40 0.16 -29.87
CA ALA A 64 20.18 1.38 -30.09
C ALA A 64 20.13 2.23 -28.81
N PRO A 65 21.25 2.43 -28.09
CA PRO A 65 21.26 3.21 -26.86
C PRO A 65 21.15 4.71 -27.15
N GLN A 66 20.52 5.45 -26.23
CA GLN A 66 20.47 6.91 -26.17
C GLN A 66 21.40 7.41 -25.06
N GLU A 67 22.71 7.38 -25.33
CA GLU A 67 23.76 7.67 -24.34
C GLU A 67 23.65 9.07 -23.74
N GLU A 68 23.13 10.04 -24.50
CA GLU A 68 22.87 11.40 -24.05
C GLU A 68 21.92 11.48 -22.84
N ASN A 69 21.08 10.46 -22.65
CA ASN A 69 20.10 10.40 -21.54
C ASN A 69 20.67 9.73 -20.27
N PHE A 70 21.83 9.07 -20.33
CA PHE A 70 22.34 8.27 -19.20
C PHE A 70 22.67 9.12 -17.97
N ALA A 71 23.27 10.30 -18.18
CA ALA A 71 23.57 11.21 -17.07
C ALA A 71 22.30 11.73 -16.37
N LEU A 72 21.29 12.09 -17.15
CA LEU A 72 19.99 12.53 -16.62
C LEU A 72 19.32 11.38 -15.87
N PHE A 73 19.30 10.18 -16.43
CA PHE A 73 18.72 9.00 -15.78
C PHE A 73 19.40 8.70 -14.44
N THR A 74 20.73 8.80 -14.38
CA THR A 74 21.46 8.61 -13.13
C THR A 74 21.03 9.60 -12.05
N ASN A 75 20.78 10.86 -12.40
CA ASN A 75 20.27 11.86 -11.46
C ASN A 75 18.83 11.56 -11.04
N LEU A 76 17.96 11.16 -11.97
CA LEU A 76 16.58 10.78 -11.66
C LEU A 76 16.49 9.60 -10.70
N ILE A 77 17.39 8.60 -10.84
CA ILE A 77 17.47 7.47 -9.90
C ILE A 77 17.97 7.93 -8.51
N LYS A 78 18.91 8.86 -8.45
CA LYS A 78 19.33 9.44 -7.16
C LYS A 78 18.19 10.17 -6.48
N ASP A 79 17.49 11.06 -7.20
CA ASP A 79 16.35 11.81 -6.69
C ASP A 79 15.22 10.87 -6.22
N PHE A 80 14.98 9.79 -6.96
CA PHE A 80 14.05 8.74 -6.57
C PHE A 80 14.44 8.04 -5.27
N SER A 81 15.75 7.82 -5.05
CA SER A 81 16.29 7.10 -3.89
C SER A 81 16.39 7.98 -2.65
N GLU A 82 16.49 9.31 -2.82
CA GLU A 82 16.66 10.29 -1.73
C GLU A 82 15.32 10.86 -1.24
N GLU A 83 14.18 10.35 -1.72
CA GLU A 83 12.89 10.88 -1.33
C GLU A 83 12.65 10.77 0.18
N VAL A 84 12.47 11.93 0.80
CA VAL A 84 12.00 12.06 2.18
C VAL A 84 10.48 12.14 2.15
N SER A 85 9.81 11.24 2.85
CA SER A 85 8.34 11.24 2.99
C SER A 85 7.85 12.62 3.44
N GLN A 86 6.94 13.22 2.68
CA GLN A 86 6.34 14.49 3.06
C GLN A 86 5.52 14.31 4.34
N ASN A 87 5.61 15.28 5.24
CA ASN A 87 4.85 15.28 6.48
C ASN A 87 3.34 15.47 6.17
N ILE A 88 2.55 14.40 6.32
CA ILE A 88 1.12 14.39 6.01
C ILE A 88 0.37 15.09 7.13
N LYS A 89 -0.28 16.22 6.83
CA LYS A 89 -1.02 17.06 7.79
C LYS A 89 -2.52 17.16 7.51
N ASN A 90 -2.99 16.53 6.43
CA ASN A 90 -4.38 16.62 5.97
C ASN A 90 -5.07 15.27 6.15
N SER A 91 -6.23 15.27 6.83
CA SER A 91 -7.02 14.06 7.10
C SER A 91 -7.57 13.41 5.85
N GLU A 92 -8.04 14.19 4.88
CA GLU A 92 -8.57 13.67 3.61
C GLU A 92 -7.46 12.98 2.82
N ARG A 93 -6.27 13.60 2.75
CA ARG A 93 -5.11 13.01 2.09
C ARG A 93 -4.67 11.72 2.77
N LEU A 94 -4.62 11.67 4.11
CA LEU A 94 -4.30 10.46 4.85
C LEU A 94 -5.33 9.35 4.57
N ALA A 95 -6.63 9.67 4.63
CA ALA A 95 -7.70 8.71 4.35
C ALA A 95 -7.63 8.16 2.92
N GLU A 96 -7.35 9.02 1.93
CA GLU A 96 -7.15 8.62 0.54
C GLU A 96 -5.94 7.69 0.37
N MET A 97 -4.79 8.04 0.95
CA MET A 97 -3.60 7.19 0.91
C MET A 97 -3.85 5.83 1.56
N MET A 98 -4.51 5.79 2.73
CA MET A 98 -4.91 4.57 3.41
C MET A 98 -5.86 3.71 2.55
N ALA A 99 -6.88 4.32 1.94
CA ALA A 99 -7.85 3.61 1.10
C ALA A 99 -7.18 3.01 -0.14
N ASN A 100 -6.31 3.77 -0.80
CA ASN A 100 -5.58 3.29 -1.97
C ASN A 100 -4.63 2.13 -1.61
N LYS A 101 -3.95 2.19 -0.44
CA LYS A 101 -3.13 1.10 0.07
C LYS A 101 -3.98 -0.13 0.43
N ALA A 102 -5.11 0.06 1.11
CA ALA A 102 -6.01 -1.03 1.43
C ALA A 102 -6.53 -1.74 0.17
N LYS A 103 -6.91 -1.00 -0.88
CA LYS A 103 -7.29 -1.59 -2.18
C LYS A 103 -6.16 -2.40 -2.81
N LEU A 104 -4.93 -1.88 -2.75
CA LEU A 104 -3.77 -2.62 -3.29
C LEU A 104 -3.48 -3.88 -2.49
N ILE A 105 -3.53 -3.83 -1.17
CA ILE A 105 -3.39 -4.99 -0.27
C ILE A 105 -4.49 -6.02 -0.56
N SER A 106 -5.75 -5.59 -0.69
CA SER A 106 -6.89 -6.44 -1.05
C SER A 106 -6.66 -7.17 -2.38
N ASP A 107 -6.25 -6.46 -3.43
CA ASP A 107 -5.94 -7.06 -4.74
C ASP A 107 -4.87 -8.16 -4.64
N ILE A 108 -3.84 -7.95 -3.82
CA ILE A 108 -2.76 -8.92 -3.62
C ILE A 108 -3.28 -10.15 -2.89
N ILE A 109 -4.01 -9.95 -1.79
CA ILE A 109 -4.63 -11.03 -1.01
C ILE A 109 -5.55 -11.87 -1.89
N TYR A 110 -6.44 -11.22 -2.65
CA TYR A 110 -7.37 -11.88 -3.54
C TYR A 110 -6.66 -12.77 -4.58
N LYS A 111 -5.61 -12.23 -5.22
CA LYS A 111 -4.82 -13.01 -6.20
C LYS A 111 -4.07 -14.15 -5.57
N THR A 112 -3.49 -13.92 -4.38
CA THR A 112 -2.75 -14.96 -3.64
C THR A 112 -3.68 -16.09 -3.24
N LEU A 113 -4.86 -15.80 -2.71
CA LEU A 113 -5.85 -16.82 -2.32
C LEU A 113 -6.33 -17.64 -3.50
N ASN A 114 -6.69 -16.99 -4.61
CA ASN A 114 -7.12 -17.71 -5.81
C ASN A 114 -6.01 -18.64 -6.34
N TYR A 115 -4.78 -18.16 -6.40
CA TYR A 115 -3.64 -18.98 -6.80
C TYR A 115 -3.43 -20.18 -5.86
N GLN A 116 -3.56 -19.97 -4.55
CA GLN A 116 -3.38 -21.02 -3.55
C GLN A 116 -4.50 -22.07 -3.61
N GLU A 117 -5.76 -21.64 -3.82
CA GLU A 117 -6.90 -22.56 -4.03
C GLU A 117 -6.76 -23.39 -5.31
N GLU A 118 -6.36 -22.75 -6.43
CA GLU A 118 -6.14 -23.45 -7.70
C GLU A 118 -5.02 -24.51 -7.65
N HIS A 119 -4.04 -24.32 -6.75
CA HIS A 119 -2.89 -25.21 -6.61
C HIS A 119 -2.94 -26.08 -5.34
N GLU A 120 -4.07 -26.09 -4.63
CA GLU A 120 -4.28 -26.86 -3.39
C GLU A 120 -3.20 -26.59 -2.31
N LEU A 121 -2.71 -25.35 -2.24
CA LEU A 121 -1.69 -24.92 -1.27
C LEU A 121 -2.32 -24.53 0.05
N HIS A 122 -1.67 -24.92 1.15
CA HIS A 122 -2.04 -24.46 2.49
C HIS A 122 -1.15 -23.30 2.90
N SER A 123 -1.76 -22.24 3.43
CA SER A 123 -1.05 -21.04 3.89
C SER A 123 -1.68 -20.44 5.12
N ASP A 124 -0.93 -19.57 5.79
CA ASP A 124 -1.45 -18.80 6.92
C ASP A 124 -2.58 -17.87 6.50
N LEU A 125 -2.53 -17.32 5.27
CA LEU A 125 -3.60 -16.49 4.73
C LEU A 125 -4.92 -17.25 4.59
N MET A 126 -4.88 -18.49 4.11
CA MET A 126 -6.07 -19.37 4.07
C MET A 126 -6.58 -19.72 5.47
N SER A 127 -5.68 -19.92 6.42
CA SER A 127 -6.04 -20.13 7.83
C SER A 127 -6.71 -18.90 8.43
N GLN A 128 -6.26 -17.70 8.08
CA GLN A 128 -6.91 -16.45 8.48
C GLN A 128 -8.32 -16.33 7.85
N LYS A 129 -8.48 -16.64 6.56
CA LYS A 129 -9.80 -16.68 5.90
C LYS A 129 -10.74 -17.64 6.62
N GLN A 130 -10.27 -18.84 6.97
CA GLN A 130 -11.07 -19.80 7.72
C GLN A 130 -11.47 -19.26 9.11
N ALA A 131 -10.58 -18.56 9.81
CA ALA A 131 -10.92 -17.92 11.08
C ALA A 131 -11.97 -16.82 10.93
N PHE A 132 -11.95 -16.05 9.84
CA PHE A 132 -13.00 -15.08 9.52
C PHE A 132 -14.35 -15.77 9.23
N HIS A 133 -14.32 -16.87 8.48
CA HIS A 133 -15.49 -17.69 8.21
C HIS A 133 -16.14 -18.19 9.53
N ASP A 134 -15.34 -18.77 10.39
CA ASP A 134 -15.84 -19.40 11.62
C ASP A 134 -16.33 -18.40 12.68
N MET A 135 -15.73 -17.20 12.72
CA MET A 135 -15.96 -16.22 13.79
C MET A 135 -16.88 -15.05 13.39
N LEU A 136 -16.97 -14.69 12.10
CA LEU A 136 -17.62 -13.46 11.66
C LEU A 136 -18.65 -13.68 10.54
N ILE A 137 -18.29 -14.31 9.43
CA ILE A 137 -19.11 -14.40 8.21
C ILE A 137 -18.99 -15.79 7.61
N HIS A 138 -20.01 -16.62 7.79
CA HIS A 138 -20.01 -18.03 7.38
C HIS A 138 -19.90 -18.27 5.86
N ASP A 139 -20.26 -17.32 5.00
CA ASP A 139 -20.20 -17.45 3.54
C ASP A 139 -19.24 -16.43 2.92
N ILE A 140 -18.05 -16.22 3.53
CA ILE A 140 -17.10 -15.25 3.04
C ILE A 140 -16.32 -15.78 1.82
N ASP A 141 -16.47 -15.11 0.67
CA ASP A 141 -15.66 -15.38 -0.51
C ASP A 141 -14.28 -14.72 -0.44
N ASN A 142 -13.40 -15.03 -1.40
CA ASN A 142 -12.03 -14.50 -1.46
C ASN A 142 -11.99 -12.99 -1.61
N HIS A 143 -12.90 -12.42 -2.38
CA HIS A 143 -12.94 -10.98 -2.61
C HIS A 143 -13.38 -10.24 -1.34
N THR A 144 -14.47 -10.65 -0.75
CA THR A 144 -15.01 -10.06 0.50
C THR A 144 -14.01 -10.20 1.64
N PHE A 145 -13.37 -11.37 1.78
CA PHE A 145 -12.32 -11.57 2.78
C PHE A 145 -11.15 -10.62 2.54
N ALA A 146 -10.64 -10.54 1.31
CA ALA A 146 -9.51 -9.69 0.97
C ALA A 146 -9.77 -8.21 1.30
N ASP A 147 -10.96 -7.71 0.98
CA ASP A 147 -11.37 -6.35 1.28
C ASP A 147 -11.44 -6.08 2.79
N LEU A 148 -12.16 -6.93 3.53
CA LEU A 148 -12.30 -6.77 4.97
C LEU A 148 -10.96 -6.89 5.70
N TYR A 149 -10.12 -7.83 5.27
CA TYR A 149 -8.81 -8.05 5.87
C TYR A 149 -7.88 -6.85 5.65
N ALA A 150 -7.82 -6.33 4.41
CA ALA A 150 -7.02 -5.16 4.06
C ALA A 150 -7.49 -3.88 4.79
N GLN A 151 -8.80 -3.65 4.85
CA GLN A 151 -9.38 -2.53 5.61
C GLN A 151 -9.09 -2.64 7.11
N THR A 152 -9.18 -3.84 7.67
CA THR A 152 -8.88 -4.10 9.08
C THR A 152 -7.40 -3.82 9.39
N ILE A 153 -6.48 -4.22 8.50
CA ILE A 153 -5.06 -3.89 8.62
C ILE A 153 -4.86 -2.37 8.62
N ALA A 154 -5.35 -1.70 7.58
CA ALA A 154 -5.11 -0.27 7.41
C ALA A 154 -5.67 0.56 8.57
N TYR A 155 -6.91 0.28 8.98
CA TYR A 155 -7.55 0.99 10.06
C TYR A 155 -6.96 0.64 11.44
N GLY A 156 -6.64 -0.62 11.69
CA GLY A 156 -6.01 -1.03 12.94
C GLY A 156 -4.62 -0.43 13.14
N LEU A 157 -3.81 -0.33 12.08
CA LEU A 157 -2.54 0.38 12.11
C LEU A 157 -2.73 1.88 12.40
N PHE A 158 -3.74 2.51 11.80
CA PHE A 158 -4.11 3.89 12.11
C PHE A 158 -4.48 4.06 13.58
N VAL A 159 -5.36 3.20 14.12
CA VAL A 159 -5.78 3.24 15.53
C VAL A 159 -4.58 3.03 16.46
N ALA A 160 -3.71 2.08 16.17
CA ALA A 160 -2.48 1.85 16.94
C ALA A 160 -1.60 3.11 16.96
N ARG A 161 -1.40 3.76 15.79
CA ARG A 161 -0.62 4.99 15.69
C ARG A 161 -1.28 6.16 16.43
N TYR A 162 -2.59 6.24 16.41
CA TYR A 162 -3.34 7.25 17.14
C TYR A 162 -3.22 7.09 18.66
N HIS A 163 -3.18 5.84 19.16
CA HIS A 163 -2.99 5.56 20.60
C HIS A 163 -1.59 5.92 21.11
N ASP A 164 -0.55 5.78 20.29
CA ASP A 164 0.79 6.25 20.62
C ASP A 164 1.44 7.01 19.45
N PRO A 165 1.07 8.28 19.27
CA PRO A 165 1.58 9.11 18.19
C PRO A 165 3.02 9.60 18.42
N THR A 166 3.59 9.34 19.61
CA THR A 166 4.92 9.83 19.99
C THR A 166 6.05 8.86 19.67
N LEU A 167 5.72 7.59 19.31
CA LEU A 167 6.71 6.58 18.98
C LEU A 167 7.49 6.96 17.72
N PRO A 168 8.80 7.21 17.83
CA PRO A 168 9.63 7.51 16.66
C PRO A 168 9.87 6.29 15.78
N THR A 169 9.66 5.08 16.31
CA THR A 169 10.00 3.79 15.73
C THR A 169 8.78 2.94 15.39
N PHE A 170 7.64 3.57 15.07
CA PHE A 170 6.40 2.85 14.77
C PHE A 170 6.63 1.73 13.74
N SER A 171 6.26 0.50 14.13
CA SER A 171 6.47 -0.74 13.36
C SER A 171 5.25 -1.66 13.47
N ARG A 172 5.21 -2.73 12.68
CA ARG A 172 4.16 -3.76 12.78
C ARG A 172 4.09 -4.38 14.18
N LEU A 173 5.24 -4.65 14.79
CA LEU A 173 5.31 -5.23 16.12
C LEU A 173 4.79 -4.27 17.20
N GLU A 174 5.15 -2.99 17.11
CA GLU A 174 4.65 -1.97 18.01
C GLU A 174 3.15 -1.76 17.83
N ALA A 175 2.64 -1.72 16.59
CA ALA A 175 1.21 -1.67 16.31
C ALA A 175 0.46 -2.86 16.96
N ALA A 176 0.96 -4.08 16.82
CA ALA A 176 0.35 -5.27 17.43
C ALA A 176 0.29 -5.18 18.97
N ASN A 177 1.28 -4.55 19.61
CA ASN A 177 1.29 -4.34 21.05
C ASN A 177 0.30 -3.27 21.51
N LEU A 178 -0.05 -2.32 20.66
CA LEU A 178 -0.98 -1.23 20.94
C LEU A 178 -2.44 -1.59 20.67
N ILE A 179 -2.71 -2.69 19.97
CA ILE A 179 -4.08 -3.19 19.75
C ILE A 179 -4.70 -3.66 21.08
N PRO A 180 -5.92 -3.21 21.43
CA PRO A 180 -6.59 -3.60 22.66
C PRO A 180 -6.78 -5.12 22.77
N LYS A 181 -6.29 -5.72 23.86
CA LYS A 181 -6.45 -7.17 24.15
C LYS A 181 -7.91 -7.58 24.41
N SER A 182 -8.79 -6.62 24.62
CA SER A 182 -10.23 -6.83 24.78
C SER A 182 -10.91 -7.37 23.53
N ASN A 183 -10.26 -7.23 22.35
CA ASN A 183 -10.71 -7.84 21.11
C ASN A 183 -9.75 -8.97 20.69
N PRO A 184 -10.04 -10.25 21.07
CA PRO A 184 -9.14 -11.37 20.79
C PRO A 184 -8.91 -11.61 19.29
N PHE A 185 -9.92 -11.29 18.44
CA PHE A 185 -9.81 -11.43 16.99
C PHE A 185 -8.78 -10.44 16.42
N LEU A 186 -8.91 -9.15 16.69
CA LEU A 186 -7.94 -8.13 16.26
C LEU A 186 -6.55 -8.42 16.83
N SER A 187 -6.46 -8.85 18.08
CA SER A 187 -5.18 -9.19 18.69
C SER A 187 -4.46 -10.32 17.94
N LYS A 188 -5.17 -11.40 17.57
CA LYS A 188 -4.62 -12.50 16.76
C LYS A 188 -4.23 -12.04 15.35
N LEU A 189 -5.07 -11.27 14.70
CA LEU A 189 -4.81 -10.70 13.38
C LEU A 189 -3.51 -9.88 13.38
N PHE A 190 -3.35 -8.98 14.35
CA PHE A 190 -2.16 -8.13 14.44
C PHE A 190 -0.92 -8.88 14.89
N GLN A 191 -1.04 -9.96 15.67
CA GLN A 191 0.07 -10.87 15.94
C GLN A 191 0.56 -11.56 14.67
N HIS A 192 -0.36 -11.97 13.78
CA HIS A 192 -0.01 -12.53 12.47
C HIS A 192 0.69 -11.49 11.59
N ILE A 193 0.15 -10.27 11.48
CA ILE A 193 0.75 -9.18 10.70
C ILE A 193 2.14 -8.81 11.21
N ALA A 194 2.35 -8.84 12.52
CA ALA A 194 3.66 -8.58 13.14
C ALA A 194 4.63 -9.76 12.99
N GLY A 195 4.13 -10.97 12.70
CA GLY A 195 4.90 -12.20 12.62
C GLY A 195 5.90 -12.23 11.46
N PHE A 196 6.82 -13.20 11.55
CA PHE A 196 7.81 -13.45 10.50
C PHE A 196 7.20 -14.17 9.29
N ASP A 197 6.08 -14.86 9.49
CA ASP A 197 5.42 -15.72 8.49
C ASP A 197 4.46 -14.95 7.58
N LEU A 198 4.38 -13.61 7.71
CA LEU A 198 3.60 -12.78 6.80
C LEU A 198 4.18 -12.91 5.38
N ASP A 199 3.31 -13.18 4.40
CA ASP A 199 3.69 -13.25 2.98
C ASP A 199 4.52 -12.03 2.58
N GLU A 200 5.68 -12.25 1.94
CA GLU A 200 6.64 -11.18 1.62
C GLU A 200 6.04 -10.11 0.70
N ASN A 201 5.14 -10.49 -0.21
CA ASN A 201 4.47 -9.52 -1.08
C ASN A 201 3.53 -8.63 -0.27
N LEU A 202 2.83 -9.20 0.73
CA LEU A 202 1.93 -8.46 1.60
C LEU A 202 2.71 -7.57 2.58
N LYS A 203 3.81 -8.09 3.14
CA LYS A 203 4.69 -7.41 4.08
C LYS A 203 5.18 -6.06 3.56
N ILE A 204 5.64 -6.02 2.30
CA ILE A 204 6.14 -4.79 1.67
C ILE A 204 5.09 -3.67 1.73
N PHE A 205 3.83 -3.97 1.42
CA PHE A 205 2.76 -2.96 1.39
C PHE A 205 2.25 -2.58 2.79
N VAL A 206 2.28 -3.52 3.74
CA VAL A 206 1.98 -3.22 5.15
C VAL A 206 3.07 -2.32 5.74
N ASP A 207 4.34 -2.60 5.46
CA ASP A 207 5.47 -1.78 5.91
C ASP A 207 5.43 -0.38 5.27
N ASP A 208 5.00 -0.27 4.01
CA ASP A 208 4.82 1.03 3.36
C ASP A 208 3.68 1.84 3.99
N LEU A 209 2.60 1.18 4.42
CA LEU A 209 1.53 1.82 5.18
C LEU A 209 2.03 2.30 6.56
N ILE A 210 2.91 1.56 7.22
CA ILE A 210 3.61 2.00 8.45
C ILE A 210 4.38 3.29 8.20
N GLU A 211 5.12 3.40 7.09
CA GLU A 211 5.88 4.62 6.76
C GLU A 211 4.95 5.82 6.52
N ILE A 212 3.78 5.62 5.91
CA ILE A 212 2.75 6.67 5.80
C ILE A 212 2.35 7.19 7.19
N PHE A 213 2.10 6.28 8.13
CA PHE A 213 1.73 6.68 9.50
C PHE A 213 2.87 7.34 10.27
N LYS A 214 4.12 6.94 10.07
CA LYS A 214 5.29 7.61 10.63
C LYS A 214 5.44 9.04 10.11
N ALA A 215 5.17 9.24 8.82
CA ALA A 215 5.20 10.54 8.15
C ALA A 215 4.00 11.43 8.49
N SER A 216 2.95 10.89 9.13
CA SER A 216 1.71 11.60 9.45
C SER A 216 1.76 12.21 10.85
N ASP A 217 1.38 13.49 10.97
CA ASP A 217 1.06 14.10 12.25
C ASP A 217 -0.40 13.77 12.65
N VAL A 218 -0.60 12.49 13.04
CA VAL A 218 -1.92 11.95 13.35
C VAL A 218 -2.62 12.73 14.44
N LEU A 219 -1.89 13.22 15.47
CA LEU A 219 -2.47 14.06 16.53
C LEU A 219 -3.03 15.37 15.99
N SER A 220 -2.25 16.06 15.15
CA SER A 220 -2.68 17.32 14.56
C SER A 220 -3.86 17.13 13.61
N ILE A 221 -3.82 16.08 12.81
CA ILE A 221 -4.90 15.66 11.91
C ILE A 221 -6.18 15.46 12.72
N MET A 222 -6.13 14.65 13.78
CA MET A 222 -7.31 14.30 14.56
C MET A 222 -7.84 15.45 15.43
N ARG A 223 -6.99 16.35 15.91
CA ARG A 223 -7.42 17.58 16.63
C ARG A 223 -8.26 18.50 15.75
N ASN A 224 -8.01 18.51 14.47
CA ASN A 224 -8.71 19.37 13.50
C ASN A 224 -9.90 18.67 12.84
N PHE A 225 -9.98 17.34 12.96
CA PHE A 225 -11.02 16.50 12.39
C PHE A 225 -12.22 16.50 13.34
N GLY A 226 -13.42 16.85 12.85
CA GLY A 226 -14.65 16.81 13.65
C GLY A 226 -14.95 18.08 14.48
N LYS A 227 -14.23 19.20 14.29
CA LYS A 227 -14.63 20.48 14.91
C LYS A 227 -15.94 21.08 14.39
N SER A 228 -16.60 20.43 13.45
CA SER A 228 -17.90 20.81 12.91
C SER A 228 -19.01 20.15 13.71
N THR A 229 -19.55 20.82 14.71
CA THR A 229 -20.92 20.80 15.24
C THR A 229 -21.53 19.52 15.81
N ARG A 230 -20.88 18.35 15.85
CA ARG A 230 -21.38 17.13 16.51
C ARG A 230 -20.34 16.51 17.43
N GLN A 231 -20.80 16.01 18.59
CA GLN A 231 -20.01 15.23 19.56
C GLN A 231 -19.74 13.81 19.05
N GLU A 232 -19.29 13.66 17.79
CA GLU A 232 -18.92 12.36 17.22
C GLU A 232 -17.46 12.09 17.55
N ASP A 233 -17.12 10.83 17.85
CA ASP A 233 -15.76 10.38 18.07
C ASP A 233 -14.95 10.64 16.78
N PRO A 234 -13.86 11.45 16.84
CA PRO A 234 -13.06 11.75 15.66
C PRO A 234 -12.54 10.51 14.94
N VAL A 235 -12.29 9.42 15.66
CA VAL A 235 -11.79 8.16 15.11
C VAL A 235 -12.87 7.49 14.25
N ILE A 236 -14.14 7.48 14.72
CA ILE A 236 -15.25 6.91 13.95
C ILE A 236 -15.50 7.72 12.68
N HIS A 237 -15.53 9.04 12.78
CA HIS A 237 -15.74 9.90 11.62
C HIS A 237 -14.59 9.78 10.59
N PHE A 238 -13.35 9.63 11.05
CA PHE A 238 -12.23 9.34 10.16
C PHE A 238 -12.39 7.99 9.45
N TYR A 239 -12.89 6.96 10.15
CA TYR A 239 -13.19 5.66 9.57
C TYR A 239 -14.25 5.75 8.45
N GLU A 240 -15.32 6.50 8.65
CA GLU A 240 -16.33 6.74 7.61
C GLU A 240 -15.74 7.46 6.40
N THR A 241 -14.84 8.44 6.63
CA THR A 241 -14.13 9.12 5.54
C THR A 241 -13.22 8.17 4.78
N PHE A 242 -12.53 7.27 5.48
CA PHE A 242 -11.68 6.24 4.89
C PHE A 242 -12.48 5.25 4.04
N LEU A 243 -13.64 4.77 4.54
CA LEU A 243 -14.51 3.83 3.80
C LEU A 243 -15.16 4.46 2.57
N GLY A 244 -15.35 5.77 2.56
CA GLY A 244 -15.96 6.53 1.46
C GLY A 244 -15.01 6.84 0.29
N LYS A 245 -13.72 6.46 0.39
CA LYS A 245 -12.69 6.68 -0.66
C LYS A 245 -12.49 5.44 -1.50
#